data_4f9c04d59147c9d8280eb94aa7b2381b
#
_entry.id   4f9c04d59147c9d8280eb94aa7b2381b
#
_cell.length_a   1.000
_cell.length_b   1.000
_cell.length_c   1.000
_cell.angle_alpha   90.00
_cell.angle_beta   90.00
_cell.angle_gamma   90.00
#
_symmetry.space_group_name_H-M   'P 1'
#
loop_
_entity.id
_entity.type
_entity.pdbx_description
1 polymer ?
#
loop_
_entity_poly.entity_id
_entity_poly.type
_entity_poly.pdbx_seq_one_letter_code
_entity_poly.pdbx_strand_id
1 'polypeptide(L)'
;SASNRYTFVWRGSVEKNKVKLESKIQSILSEVDKHIEQDKQERTPDCLPDMDSCGLREKVSALNKRLSGMNKAEQKQIKKLQEEYLPRLAKYESQLDKLEDRNSFSKTDEDATFMRMKEDHMKNGQLKPAYNIQIATENQFITNLGIYRRAGDTGTLISFLKDFRETYHRQSSIVVADAGYGSEQNYEFMENAGIEAFVKYNYFHKEQKRAWKKDAFAIQNLYYNWERDYYVCPMGQHMEYKGQRKSKSDLGYVSILKRYQAQNCEGCPLKSQCHKSKANRIIEVNYNLNRYKQKARERLMSEEGIYHRGRRCIEPEAVFA
;
A
#
# COMPACT_ATOMS: atom_id res chain seq x y z
N SER A 1 -11.87 6.65 27.75
CA SER A 1 -11.04 6.05 26.71
C SER A 1 -9.98 7.05 26.30
N ALA A 2 -8.71 6.65 26.42
CA ALA A 2 -7.61 7.48 25.98
C ALA A 2 -7.81 7.83 24.50
N SER A 3 -7.61 9.09 24.15
CA SER A 3 -7.70 9.54 22.78
C SER A 3 -6.74 8.72 21.91
N ASN A 4 -7.26 8.03 20.91
CA ASN A 4 -6.50 7.23 19.97
C ASN A 4 -5.34 8.00 19.31
N ARG A 5 -5.44 9.33 19.28
CA ARG A 5 -4.43 10.23 18.70
C ARG A 5 -3.04 10.09 19.31
N TYR A 6 -2.92 9.77 20.58
CA TYR A 6 -1.64 9.68 21.30
C TYR A 6 -1.08 8.26 21.43
N THR A 7 -1.89 7.26 21.09
CA THR A 7 -1.49 5.84 21.18
C THR A 7 -0.87 5.30 19.91
N PHE A 8 -0.77 6.12 18.84
CA PHE A 8 -0.34 5.70 17.52
C PHE A 8 1.01 6.24 17.12
N VAL A 9 1.70 5.43 16.31
CA VAL A 9 2.83 5.85 15.50
C VAL A 9 2.46 5.62 14.03
N TRP A 10 2.54 6.68 13.23
CA TRP A 10 2.23 6.66 11.79
C TRP A 10 3.50 6.86 10.99
N ARG A 11 3.75 5.97 10.01
CA ARG A 11 4.93 6.03 9.12
C ARG A 11 5.13 7.43 8.52
N GLY A 12 4.14 7.95 7.82
CA GLY A 12 4.25 9.26 7.16
C GLY A 12 4.52 10.43 8.11
N SER A 13 4.08 10.34 9.39
CA SER A 13 4.40 11.34 10.40
C SER A 13 5.84 11.21 10.90
N VAL A 14 6.32 9.99 11.09
CA VAL A 14 7.70 9.72 11.52
C VAL A 14 8.68 10.15 10.44
N GLU A 15 8.49 9.73 9.20
CA GLU A 15 9.32 10.11 8.04
C GLU A 15 9.39 11.63 7.86
N LYS A 16 8.24 12.31 7.86
CA LYS A 16 8.18 13.77 7.75
C LYS A 16 8.91 14.47 8.88
N ASN A 17 8.80 13.97 10.11
CA ASN A 17 9.48 14.55 11.26
C ASN A 17 10.97 14.23 11.28
N LYS A 18 11.37 13.04 10.81
CA LYS A 18 12.77 12.65 10.63
C LYS A 18 13.45 13.58 9.63
N VAL A 19 12.91 13.76 8.43
CA VAL A 19 13.45 14.67 7.40
C VAL A 19 13.59 16.10 7.91
N LYS A 20 12.59 16.60 8.65
CA LYS A 20 12.69 17.94 9.27
C LYS A 20 13.77 18.05 10.33
N LEU A 21 13.99 16.97 11.08
CA LEU A 21 15.03 16.92 12.10
C LEU A 21 16.43 16.87 11.46
N GLU A 22 16.61 16.02 10.45
CA GLU A 22 17.84 15.89 9.67
C GLU A 22 18.24 17.22 9.02
N SER A 23 17.29 17.93 8.41
CA SER A 23 17.54 19.25 7.85
C SER A 23 18.04 20.26 8.89
N LYS A 24 17.48 20.24 10.12
CA LYS A 24 17.94 21.09 11.22
C LYS A 24 19.34 20.70 11.72
N ILE A 25 19.60 19.39 11.82
CA ILE A 25 20.92 18.87 12.20
C ILE A 25 21.97 19.31 11.19
N GLN A 26 21.69 19.14 9.89
CA GLN A 26 22.59 19.56 8.82
C GLN A 26 22.88 21.07 8.85
N SER A 27 21.85 21.90 9.09
CA SER A 27 22.04 23.35 9.24
C SER A 27 22.99 23.71 10.38
N ILE A 28 22.80 23.08 11.55
CA ILE A 28 23.67 23.34 12.72
C ILE A 28 25.09 22.83 12.46
N LEU A 29 25.24 21.63 11.89
CA LEU A 29 26.56 21.10 11.58
C LEU A 29 27.30 21.97 10.57
N SER A 30 26.61 22.44 9.52
CA SER A 30 27.20 23.34 8.53
C SER A 30 27.61 24.73 9.11
N GLU A 31 26.87 25.24 10.08
CA GLU A 31 27.25 26.46 10.81
C GLU A 31 28.50 26.22 11.66
N VAL A 32 28.53 25.14 12.42
CA VAL A 32 29.68 24.78 13.27
C VAL A 32 30.92 24.50 12.42
N ASP A 33 30.79 23.77 11.32
CA ASP A 33 31.90 23.45 10.41
C ASP A 33 32.46 24.72 9.76
N LYS A 34 31.64 25.70 9.31
CA LYS A 34 32.06 26.99 8.76
C LYS A 34 32.86 27.79 9.77
N HIS A 35 32.47 27.82 11.02
CA HIS A 35 33.20 28.51 12.07
C HIS A 35 34.55 27.84 12.35
N ILE A 36 34.62 26.50 12.34
CA ILE A 36 35.86 25.74 12.50
C ILE A 36 36.83 25.99 11.32
N GLU A 37 36.31 26.06 10.08
CA GLU A 37 37.12 26.36 8.88
C GLU A 37 37.65 27.79 8.85
N GLN A 38 36.93 28.75 9.42
CA GLN A 38 37.40 30.12 9.56
C GLN A 38 38.57 30.26 10.56
N ASP A 39 38.61 29.37 11.56
CA ASP A 39 39.69 29.35 12.56
C ASP A 39 40.91 28.50 12.14
N LYS A 40 40.81 27.63 11.12
CA LYS A 40 41.90 26.76 10.63
C LYS A 40 41.88 26.61 9.12
N GLN A 41 42.99 26.88 8.46
CA GLN A 41 43.23 26.69 7.02
C GLN A 41 43.30 25.23 6.56
N GLU A 42 42.65 24.26 7.20
CA GLU A 42 42.66 22.85 6.80
C GLU A 42 41.23 22.38 6.46
N ARG A 43 41.06 21.93 5.19
CA ARG A 43 39.84 21.39 4.67
C ARG A 43 39.52 20.03 5.30
N THR A 44 38.30 19.86 5.83
CA THR A 44 37.68 18.56 6.16
C THR A 44 36.77 18.11 5.03
N PRO A 45 36.65 16.80 4.79
CA PRO A 45 35.90 16.27 3.63
C PRO A 45 34.39 16.48 3.73
N ASP A 46 33.77 16.58 2.54
CA ASP A 46 32.38 16.91 2.25
C ASP A 46 31.32 16.08 2.98
N CYS A 47 30.17 16.72 3.12
CA CYS A 47 28.91 16.19 3.66
C CYS A 47 28.55 14.80 3.16
N LEU A 48 28.26 13.90 4.10
CA LEU A 48 27.62 12.61 3.81
C LEU A 48 26.12 12.80 3.56
N PRO A 49 25.55 12.28 2.47
CA PRO A 49 24.13 12.12 2.33
C PRO A 49 23.67 10.98 3.27
N ASP A 50 22.57 11.18 3.95
CA ASP A 50 21.95 10.25 4.92
C ASP A 50 22.75 10.02 6.22
N MET A 51 22.52 10.96 7.17
CA MET A 51 23.12 10.86 8.51
C MET A 51 22.14 10.13 9.44
N ASP A 52 22.48 8.89 9.81
CA ASP A 52 21.80 8.14 10.85
C ASP A 52 22.22 8.60 12.26
N SER A 53 21.57 8.06 13.30
CA SER A 53 21.88 8.40 14.70
C SER A 53 23.27 7.96 15.12
N CYS A 54 23.85 6.94 14.50
CA CYS A 54 25.20 6.46 14.76
C CYS A 54 26.24 7.44 14.24
N GLY A 55 26.15 7.85 12.98
CA GLY A 55 27.02 8.87 12.38
C GLY A 55 26.92 10.22 13.07
N LEU A 56 25.72 10.63 13.51
CA LEU A 56 25.54 11.84 14.30
C LEU A 56 26.24 11.73 15.66
N ARG A 57 26.17 10.59 16.33
CA ARG A 57 26.85 10.36 17.60
C ARG A 57 28.36 10.46 17.47
N GLU A 58 28.93 9.89 16.43
CA GLU A 58 30.38 9.95 16.14
C GLU A 58 30.83 11.40 15.86
N LYS A 59 30.09 12.16 15.02
CA LYS A 59 30.38 13.58 14.78
C LYS A 59 30.27 14.42 16.04
N VAL A 60 29.22 14.25 16.84
CA VAL A 60 29.06 14.98 18.12
C VAL A 60 30.20 14.61 19.09
N SER A 61 30.64 13.35 19.14
CA SER A 61 31.78 12.92 19.95
C SER A 61 33.10 13.59 19.51
N ALA A 62 33.32 13.68 18.20
CA ALA A 62 34.47 14.37 17.64
C ALA A 62 34.45 15.88 17.93
N LEU A 63 33.31 16.52 17.82
CA LEU A 63 33.11 17.94 18.16
C LEU A 63 33.31 18.19 19.65
N ASN A 64 32.84 17.32 20.54
CA ASN A 64 33.04 17.40 21.98
C ASN A 64 34.50 17.39 22.39
N LYS A 65 35.38 16.66 21.67
CA LYS A 65 36.83 16.66 21.91
C LYS A 65 37.49 18.01 21.57
N ARG A 66 36.85 18.87 20.80
CA ARG A 66 37.32 20.20 20.37
C ARG A 66 36.67 21.36 21.12
N LEU A 67 35.83 21.08 22.12
CA LEU A 67 35.03 22.08 22.86
C LEU A 67 35.86 23.19 23.51
N SER A 68 37.13 22.93 23.87
CA SER A 68 38.01 23.90 24.53
C SER A 68 38.38 25.13 23.67
N GLY A 69 38.14 25.09 22.35
CA GLY A 69 38.39 26.17 21.41
C GLY A 69 37.11 26.85 20.87
N MET A 70 35.92 26.42 21.28
CA MET A 70 34.65 26.88 20.73
C MET A 70 34.01 28.00 21.56
N ASN A 71 33.27 28.90 20.89
CA ASN A 71 32.50 29.92 21.57
C ASN A 71 31.27 29.35 22.31
N LYS A 72 30.69 30.14 23.25
CA LYS A 72 29.53 29.69 24.06
C LYS A 72 28.30 29.34 23.23
N ALA A 73 28.12 29.94 22.06
CA ALA A 73 26.97 29.70 21.19
C ALA A 73 27.09 28.31 20.52
N GLU A 74 28.28 27.98 20.03
CA GLU A 74 28.60 26.67 19.43
C GLU A 74 28.49 25.53 20.47
N GLN A 75 29.02 25.74 21.66
CA GLN A 75 28.88 24.78 22.77
C GLN A 75 27.40 24.49 23.07
N LYS A 76 26.54 25.51 23.05
CA LYS A 76 25.10 25.37 23.24
C LYS A 76 24.45 24.59 22.10
N GLN A 77 24.88 24.83 20.86
CA GLN A 77 24.37 24.08 19.68
C GLN A 77 24.78 22.61 19.74
N ILE A 78 26.03 22.29 20.08
CA ILE A 78 26.51 20.91 20.23
C ILE A 78 25.78 20.19 21.36
N LYS A 79 25.59 20.87 22.49
CA LYS A 79 24.82 20.32 23.61
C LYS A 79 23.37 20.00 23.18
N LYS A 80 22.75 20.87 22.38
CA LYS A 80 21.43 20.64 21.82
C LYS A 80 21.38 19.46 20.84
N LEU A 81 22.40 19.29 20.00
CA LEU A 81 22.54 18.12 19.14
C LEU A 81 22.61 16.82 19.96
N GLN A 82 23.40 16.84 21.05
CA GLN A 82 23.61 15.66 21.90
C GLN A 82 22.39 15.32 22.77
N GLU A 83 21.78 16.32 23.40
CA GLU A 83 20.74 16.09 24.43
C GLU A 83 19.34 16.03 23.83
N GLU A 84 19.08 16.73 22.73
CA GLU A 84 17.73 16.79 22.13
C GLU A 84 17.63 16.05 20.80
N TYR A 85 18.54 16.32 19.84
CA TYR A 85 18.33 15.84 18.48
C TYR A 85 18.77 14.39 18.29
N LEU A 86 19.88 13.98 18.88
CA LEU A 86 20.35 12.58 18.82
C LEU A 86 19.33 11.57 19.39
N PRO A 87 18.77 11.77 20.57
CA PRO A 87 17.76 10.86 21.11
C PRO A 87 16.47 10.84 20.28
N ARG A 88 16.11 11.97 19.68
CA ARG A 88 14.93 12.06 18.80
C ARG A 88 15.16 11.33 17.48
N LEU A 89 16.34 11.45 16.89
CA LEU A 89 16.68 10.74 15.66
C LEU A 89 16.68 9.23 15.88
N ALA A 90 17.36 8.76 16.92
CA ALA A 90 17.36 7.35 17.31
C ALA A 90 15.94 6.80 17.58
N LYS A 91 15.08 7.62 18.20
CA LYS A 91 13.67 7.26 18.38
C LYS A 91 12.93 7.10 17.05
N TYR A 92 13.12 8.00 16.08
CA TYR A 92 12.47 7.89 14.79
C TYR A 92 12.97 6.68 14.01
N GLU A 93 14.26 6.36 14.07
CA GLU A 93 14.85 5.16 13.48
C GLU A 93 14.23 3.90 14.06
N SER A 94 14.25 3.77 15.39
CA SER A 94 13.61 2.64 16.08
C SER A 94 12.11 2.51 15.75
N GLN A 95 11.39 3.62 15.56
CA GLN A 95 9.99 3.58 15.15
C GLN A 95 9.82 3.12 13.70
N LEU A 96 10.73 3.48 12.80
CA LEU A 96 10.69 3.02 11.41
C LEU A 96 11.03 1.53 11.31
N ASP A 97 11.98 1.05 12.09
CA ASP A 97 12.33 -0.36 12.19
C ASP A 97 11.14 -1.21 12.65
N LYS A 98 10.44 -0.76 13.71
CA LYS A 98 9.23 -1.43 14.21
C LYS A 98 8.07 -1.40 13.24
N LEU A 99 8.01 -0.41 12.36
CA LEU A 99 6.97 -0.31 11.34
C LEU A 99 7.13 -1.35 10.23
N GLU A 100 8.37 -1.81 9.97
CA GLU A 100 8.64 -2.74 8.85
C GLU A 100 7.98 -2.26 7.54
N ASP A 101 6.95 -3.00 7.06
CA ASP A 101 6.15 -2.64 5.88
C ASP A 101 4.77 -2.01 6.23
N ARG A 102 4.46 -1.85 7.51
CA ARG A 102 3.18 -1.30 8.01
C ARG A 102 3.15 0.22 7.97
N ASN A 103 1.95 0.78 7.84
CA ASN A 103 1.73 2.23 7.88
C ASN A 103 1.59 2.78 9.31
N SER A 104 1.30 1.92 10.29
CA SER A 104 1.10 2.33 11.68
C SER A 104 1.31 1.16 12.65
N PHE A 105 1.60 1.50 13.90
CA PHE A 105 1.51 0.57 15.02
C PHE A 105 0.97 1.26 16.28
N SER A 106 0.45 0.48 17.23
CA SER A 106 0.02 0.96 18.53
C SER A 106 1.20 1.01 19.52
N LYS A 107 1.28 2.06 20.32
CA LYS A 107 2.32 2.15 21.38
C LYS A 107 2.14 1.15 22.52
N THR A 108 0.92 0.66 22.71
CA THR A 108 0.57 -0.30 23.76
C THR A 108 0.70 -1.74 23.31
N ASP A 109 0.58 -1.97 21.99
CA ASP A 109 0.73 -3.25 21.33
C ASP A 109 1.43 -2.99 19.98
N GLU A 110 2.76 -3.14 19.98
CA GLU A 110 3.59 -2.79 18.84
C GLU A 110 3.34 -3.67 17.61
N ASP A 111 2.73 -4.83 17.78
CA ASP A 111 2.36 -5.74 16.70
C ASP A 111 1.02 -5.40 16.07
N ALA A 112 0.12 -4.74 16.81
CA ALA A 112 -1.18 -4.34 16.29
C ALA A 112 -1.08 -3.18 15.29
N THR A 113 -1.81 -3.30 14.18
CA THR A 113 -1.93 -2.26 13.16
C THR A 113 -3.30 -1.57 13.26
N PHE A 114 -3.34 -0.30 12.87
CA PHE A 114 -4.58 0.48 12.86
C PHE A 114 -5.47 0.07 11.71
N MET A 115 -6.65 -0.45 12.04
CA MET A 115 -7.63 -0.94 11.10
C MET A 115 -9.00 -0.30 11.37
N ARG A 116 -9.76 -0.07 10.29
CA ARG A 116 -11.18 0.24 10.41
C ARG A 116 -11.93 -1.05 10.68
N MET A 117 -12.63 -1.10 11.80
CA MET A 117 -13.43 -2.26 12.16
C MET A 117 -14.69 -2.33 11.27
N LYS A 118 -15.11 -3.55 10.90
CA LYS A 118 -16.37 -3.78 10.16
C LYS A 118 -17.57 -3.33 10.99
N GLU A 119 -17.55 -3.64 12.28
CA GLU A 119 -18.58 -3.25 13.24
C GLU A 119 -18.22 -1.91 13.88
N ASP A 120 -18.46 -0.85 13.17
CA ASP A 120 -18.38 0.51 13.69
C ASP A 120 -19.80 0.96 14.11
N HIS A 121 -20.20 0.60 15.32
CA HIS A 121 -21.52 0.95 15.87
C HIS A 121 -21.76 2.47 15.93
N MET A 122 -20.69 3.23 16.07
CA MET A 122 -20.74 4.70 16.10
C MET A 122 -20.74 5.32 14.71
N LYS A 123 -20.49 4.54 13.66
CA LYS A 123 -20.38 4.98 12.25
C LYS A 123 -19.47 6.20 12.04
N ASN A 124 -18.47 6.37 12.91
CA ASN A 124 -17.55 7.50 12.89
C ASN A 124 -16.22 7.18 12.15
N GLY A 125 -16.08 5.98 11.62
CA GLY A 125 -14.89 5.53 10.91
C GLY A 125 -13.65 5.40 11.79
N GLN A 126 -13.84 5.20 13.10
CA GLN A 126 -12.76 5.12 14.06
C GLN A 126 -11.83 3.95 13.76
N LEU A 127 -10.54 4.23 13.73
CA LEU A 127 -9.49 3.22 13.64
C LEU A 127 -9.19 2.65 15.02
N LYS A 128 -9.04 1.33 15.11
CA LYS A 128 -8.65 0.63 16.34
C LYS A 128 -7.42 -0.25 16.09
N PRO A 129 -6.54 -0.46 17.12
CA PRO A 129 -5.49 -1.47 17.02
C PRO A 129 -6.14 -2.83 16.84
N ALA A 130 -5.74 -3.56 15.80
CA ALA A 130 -6.32 -4.84 15.47
C ALA A 130 -5.36 -5.70 14.63
N TYR A 131 -5.72 -6.97 14.54
CA TYR A 131 -5.11 -7.96 13.66
C TYR A 131 -6.10 -8.39 12.60
N ASN A 132 -5.60 -8.73 11.43
CA ASN A 132 -6.38 -9.34 10.37
C ASN A 132 -6.24 -10.86 10.48
N ILE A 133 -7.32 -11.53 10.89
CA ILE A 133 -7.34 -12.98 11.05
C ILE A 133 -7.92 -13.59 9.79
N GLN A 134 -7.16 -14.50 9.18
CA GLN A 134 -7.58 -15.28 8.03
C GLN A 134 -7.86 -16.72 8.47
N ILE A 135 -8.99 -17.26 8.07
CA ILE A 135 -9.40 -18.60 8.41
C ILE A 135 -9.81 -19.33 7.12
N ALA A 136 -9.26 -20.51 6.90
CA ALA A 136 -9.77 -21.46 5.90
C ALA A 136 -10.64 -22.49 6.57
N THR A 137 -11.74 -22.83 5.90
CA THR A 137 -12.66 -23.86 6.33
C THR A 137 -12.91 -24.85 5.19
N GLU A 138 -13.10 -26.11 5.53
CA GLU A 138 -13.55 -27.16 4.64
C GLU A 138 -14.49 -28.11 5.41
N ASN A 139 -15.68 -28.34 4.87
CA ASN A 139 -16.72 -29.14 5.53
C ASN A 139 -17.02 -28.70 6.98
N GLN A 140 -17.03 -27.39 7.22
CA GLN A 140 -17.28 -26.76 8.52
C GLN A 140 -16.15 -26.97 9.57
N PHE A 141 -15.00 -27.48 9.15
CA PHE A 141 -13.80 -27.56 10.00
C PHE A 141 -12.82 -26.47 9.63
N ILE A 142 -12.13 -25.91 10.62
CA ILE A 142 -11.01 -24.99 10.39
C ILE A 142 -9.83 -25.82 9.91
N THR A 143 -9.37 -25.54 8.70
CA THR A 143 -8.22 -26.21 8.09
C THR A 143 -6.94 -25.38 8.18
N ASN A 144 -7.04 -24.06 8.26
CA ASN A 144 -5.87 -23.20 8.49
C ASN A 144 -6.28 -21.89 9.17
N LEU A 145 -5.34 -21.32 9.94
CA LEU A 145 -5.50 -20.04 10.63
C LEU A 145 -4.23 -19.20 10.44
N GLY A 146 -4.39 -17.96 10.01
CA GLY A 146 -3.30 -16.99 9.89
C GLY A 146 -3.63 -15.66 10.56
N ILE A 147 -2.66 -15.07 11.27
CA ILE A 147 -2.78 -13.76 11.91
C ILE A 147 -1.85 -12.79 11.19
N TYR A 148 -2.41 -11.72 10.65
CA TYR A 148 -1.68 -10.75 9.86
C TYR A 148 -1.78 -9.34 10.44
N ARG A 149 -0.68 -8.61 10.35
CA ARG A 149 -0.58 -7.21 10.77
C ARG A 149 -1.07 -6.23 9.69
N ARG A 150 -1.55 -6.72 8.54
CA ARG A 150 -2.05 -5.92 7.42
C ARG A 150 -3.56 -5.78 7.49
N ALA A 151 -4.06 -4.54 7.29
CA ALA A 151 -5.50 -4.26 7.30
C ALA A 151 -6.25 -4.84 6.08
N GLY A 152 -5.57 -5.03 4.96
CA GLY A 152 -6.17 -5.49 3.70
C GLY A 152 -5.97 -6.98 3.44
N ASP A 153 -7.01 -7.66 2.99
CA ASP A 153 -7.01 -9.10 2.73
C ASP A 153 -6.18 -9.49 1.50
N THR A 154 -6.08 -8.60 0.51
CA THR A 154 -5.39 -8.86 -0.76
C THR A 154 -3.96 -9.36 -0.57
N GLY A 155 -3.26 -8.83 0.42
CA GLY A 155 -1.86 -9.16 0.67
C GLY A 155 -1.62 -10.37 1.55
N THR A 156 -2.67 -11.01 2.07
CA THR A 156 -2.54 -12.15 2.99
C THR A 156 -2.67 -13.50 2.30
N LEU A 157 -3.39 -13.56 1.16
CA LEU A 157 -3.75 -14.82 0.53
C LEU A 157 -2.55 -15.69 0.15
N ILE A 158 -1.52 -15.11 -0.46
CA ILE A 158 -0.35 -15.88 -0.93
C ILE A 158 0.40 -16.50 0.24
N SER A 159 0.68 -15.74 1.29
CA SER A 159 1.34 -16.26 2.49
C SER A 159 0.47 -17.32 3.16
N PHE A 160 -0.83 -17.08 3.28
CA PHE A 160 -1.77 -18.02 3.85
C PHE A 160 -1.83 -19.36 3.10
N LEU A 161 -1.82 -19.33 1.76
CA LEU A 161 -1.81 -20.56 0.94
C LEU A 161 -0.45 -21.26 0.97
N LYS A 162 0.65 -20.52 1.16
CA LYS A 162 1.96 -21.11 1.38
C LYS A 162 2.04 -21.83 2.72
N ASP A 163 1.56 -21.21 3.79
CA ASP A 163 1.49 -21.79 5.13
C ASP A 163 0.63 -23.08 5.12
N PHE A 164 -0.51 -23.04 4.41
CA PHE A 164 -1.34 -24.24 4.21
C PHE A 164 -0.54 -25.37 3.53
N ARG A 165 0.16 -25.04 2.45
CA ARG A 165 0.98 -26.02 1.71
C ARG A 165 2.11 -26.59 2.58
N GLU A 166 2.74 -25.77 3.42
CA GLU A 166 3.80 -26.20 4.34
C GLU A 166 3.23 -27.14 5.41
N THR A 167 2.08 -26.81 5.97
CA THR A 167 1.41 -27.59 7.02
C THR A 167 0.95 -28.95 6.53
N TYR A 168 0.34 -29.01 5.36
CA TYR A 168 -0.27 -30.25 4.82
C TYR A 168 0.57 -30.95 3.76
N HIS A 169 1.74 -30.42 3.41
CA HIS A 169 2.61 -30.91 2.34
C HIS A 169 1.92 -31.08 1.00
N ARG A 170 0.80 -30.41 0.79
CA ARG A 170 0.02 -30.39 -0.45
C ARG A 170 -0.71 -29.06 -0.60
N GLN A 171 -0.95 -28.67 -1.85
CA GLN A 171 -1.73 -27.48 -2.16
C GLN A 171 -3.21 -27.82 -2.25
N SER A 172 -4.08 -26.87 -1.85
CA SER A 172 -5.51 -26.94 -2.11
C SER A 172 -5.79 -26.95 -3.62
N SER A 173 -6.68 -27.80 -4.09
CA SER A 173 -7.06 -27.83 -5.53
C SER A 173 -8.02 -26.69 -5.88
N ILE A 174 -8.92 -26.35 -4.97
CA ILE A 174 -9.94 -25.31 -5.14
C ILE A 174 -9.81 -24.28 -4.02
N VAL A 175 -9.93 -23.00 -4.36
CA VAL A 175 -9.99 -21.89 -3.39
C VAL A 175 -11.20 -21.03 -3.70
N VAL A 176 -12.07 -20.87 -2.70
CA VAL A 176 -13.26 -20.02 -2.74
C VAL A 176 -13.06 -18.84 -1.80
N ALA A 177 -13.02 -17.62 -2.33
CA ALA A 177 -12.75 -16.43 -1.50
C ALA A 177 -13.51 -15.18 -1.96
N ASP A 178 -13.53 -14.18 -1.10
CA ASP A 178 -14.20 -12.89 -1.34
C ASP A 178 -13.48 -12.02 -2.35
N ALA A 179 -14.17 -10.95 -2.75
CA ALA A 179 -13.65 -9.95 -3.67
C ALA A 179 -12.42 -9.19 -3.11
N GLY A 180 -12.22 -9.16 -1.81
CA GLY A 180 -11.02 -8.60 -1.17
C GLY A 180 -9.73 -9.28 -1.59
N TYR A 181 -9.79 -10.54 -2.02
CA TYR A 181 -8.65 -11.32 -2.49
C TYR A 181 -8.42 -11.26 -4.00
N GLY A 182 -9.36 -10.69 -4.76
CA GLY A 182 -9.35 -10.66 -6.23
C GLY A 182 -8.37 -9.64 -6.80
N SER A 183 -7.09 -9.96 -6.84
CA SER A 183 -6.01 -9.15 -7.42
C SER A 183 -5.27 -9.90 -8.52
N GLU A 184 -4.57 -9.16 -9.41
CA GLU A 184 -3.74 -9.74 -10.47
C GLU A 184 -2.71 -10.72 -9.89
N GLN A 185 -1.99 -10.28 -8.85
CA GLN A 185 -0.96 -11.06 -8.18
C GLN A 185 -1.51 -12.37 -7.59
N ASN A 186 -2.68 -12.32 -6.95
CA ASN A 186 -3.29 -13.50 -6.35
C ASN A 186 -3.80 -14.49 -7.40
N TYR A 187 -4.41 -13.99 -8.49
CA TYR A 187 -4.83 -14.86 -9.59
C TYR A 187 -3.64 -15.51 -10.29
N GLU A 188 -2.58 -14.77 -10.55
CA GLU A 188 -1.35 -15.30 -11.13
C GLU A 188 -0.73 -16.38 -10.25
N PHE A 189 -0.66 -16.14 -8.93
CA PHE A 189 -0.16 -17.15 -7.99
C PHE A 189 -1.00 -18.42 -8.01
N MET A 190 -2.33 -18.30 -7.96
CA MET A 190 -3.22 -19.45 -7.97
C MET A 190 -3.14 -20.21 -9.30
N GLU A 191 -3.08 -19.51 -10.44
CA GLU A 191 -2.91 -20.15 -11.76
C GLU A 191 -1.60 -20.93 -11.83
N ASN A 192 -0.49 -20.35 -11.38
CA ASN A 192 0.84 -20.98 -11.37
C ASN A 192 0.93 -22.16 -10.38
N ALA A 193 0.16 -22.12 -9.30
CA ALA A 193 0.08 -23.19 -8.31
C ALA A 193 -0.92 -24.32 -8.70
N GLY A 194 -1.59 -24.21 -9.86
CA GLY A 194 -2.58 -25.18 -10.31
C GLY A 194 -3.89 -25.16 -9.49
N ILE A 195 -4.19 -24.04 -8.83
CA ILE A 195 -5.37 -23.86 -7.99
C ILE A 195 -6.53 -23.35 -8.85
N GLU A 196 -7.68 -24.02 -8.77
CA GLU A 196 -8.92 -23.48 -9.32
C GLU A 196 -9.50 -22.40 -8.43
N ALA A 197 -9.42 -21.14 -8.92
CA ALA A 197 -9.82 -19.98 -8.16
C ALA A 197 -11.29 -19.61 -8.41
N PHE A 198 -12.15 -19.83 -7.43
CA PHE A 198 -13.51 -19.29 -7.36
C PHE A 198 -13.51 -18.00 -6.51
N VAL A 199 -12.61 -17.10 -6.84
CA VAL A 199 -12.39 -15.85 -6.12
C VAL A 199 -13.07 -14.71 -6.87
N LYS A 200 -13.95 -13.98 -6.18
CA LYS A 200 -14.60 -12.80 -6.75
C LYS A 200 -13.57 -11.68 -6.92
N TYR A 201 -13.80 -10.81 -7.90
CA TYR A 201 -13.04 -9.58 -8.07
C TYR A 201 -13.90 -8.36 -7.72
N ASN A 202 -13.25 -7.25 -7.48
CA ASN A 202 -13.94 -5.98 -7.26
C ASN A 202 -14.91 -5.69 -8.41
N TYR A 203 -16.14 -5.32 -8.06
CA TYR A 203 -17.25 -5.08 -8.99
C TYR A 203 -17.92 -6.30 -9.61
N PHE A 204 -17.54 -7.56 -9.30
CA PHE A 204 -18.18 -8.75 -9.84
C PHE A 204 -19.72 -8.70 -9.78
N HIS A 205 -20.30 -8.35 -8.63
CA HIS A 205 -21.76 -8.20 -8.50
C HIS A 205 -22.30 -6.93 -9.16
N LYS A 206 -21.50 -5.86 -9.17
CA LYS A 206 -21.91 -4.57 -9.74
C LYS A 206 -22.00 -4.63 -11.26
N GLU A 207 -21.07 -5.34 -11.89
CA GLU A 207 -21.03 -5.53 -13.35
C GLU A 207 -22.22 -6.32 -13.91
N GLN A 208 -22.90 -7.11 -13.07
CA GLN A 208 -24.11 -7.85 -13.46
C GLN A 208 -25.36 -6.97 -13.47
N LYS A 209 -25.34 -5.81 -12.79
CA LYS A 209 -26.48 -4.90 -12.71
C LYS A 209 -26.72 -4.18 -14.03
N ARG A 210 -28.02 -4.01 -14.40
CA ARG A 210 -28.42 -3.30 -15.64
C ARG A 210 -27.85 -1.88 -15.72
N ALA A 211 -27.81 -1.16 -14.59
CA ALA A 211 -27.25 0.19 -14.54
C ALA A 211 -25.77 0.24 -14.95
N TRP A 212 -24.95 -0.73 -14.49
CA TRP A 212 -23.55 -0.81 -14.88
C TRP A 212 -23.37 -1.13 -16.36
N LYS A 213 -24.15 -2.08 -16.89
CA LYS A 213 -24.10 -2.46 -18.31
C LYS A 213 -24.48 -1.32 -19.24
N LYS A 214 -25.29 -0.36 -18.76
CA LYS A 214 -25.71 0.84 -19.50
C LYS A 214 -24.82 2.07 -19.30
N ASP A 215 -23.83 1.99 -18.41
CA ASP A 215 -22.91 3.10 -18.14
C ASP A 215 -21.96 3.29 -19.31
N ALA A 216 -22.26 4.27 -20.15
CA ALA A 216 -21.46 4.61 -21.34
C ALA A 216 -20.04 5.12 -20.99
N PHE A 217 -19.79 5.50 -19.73
CA PHE A 217 -18.49 6.01 -19.28
C PHE A 217 -17.59 4.94 -18.66
N ALA A 218 -18.14 3.77 -18.34
CA ALA A 218 -17.35 2.66 -17.82
C ALA A 218 -16.38 2.13 -18.89
N ILE A 219 -15.12 1.95 -18.53
CA ILE A 219 -14.05 1.52 -19.47
C ILE A 219 -14.42 0.21 -20.17
N GLN A 220 -15.05 -0.71 -19.44
CA GLN A 220 -15.47 -2.01 -19.95
C GLN A 220 -16.56 -1.94 -21.02
N ASN A 221 -17.30 -0.84 -21.06
CA ASN A 221 -18.40 -0.61 -22.00
C ASN A 221 -17.98 0.25 -23.20
N LEU A 222 -16.76 0.79 -23.20
CA LEU A 222 -16.23 1.52 -24.34
C LEU A 222 -15.92 0.55 -25.47
N TYR A 223 -16.26 0.96 -26.72
CA TYR A 223 -15.86 0.20 -27.88
C TYR A 223 -14.34 0.20 -28.01
N TYR A 224 -13.74 -0.96 -28.22
CA TYR A 224 -12.33 -1.16 -28.46
C TYR A 224 -12.09 -1.72 -29.86
N ASN A 225 -11.31 -1.03 -30.67
CA ASN A 225 -10.85 -1.52 -31.96
C ASN A 225 -9.50 -2.22 -31.77
N TRP A 226 -9.52 -3.55 -31.87
CA TRP A 226 -8.34 -4.38 -31.62
C TRP A 226 -7.33 -4.35 -32.77
N GLU A 227 -7.76 -4.05 -34.01
CA GLU A 227 -6.89 -4.00 -35.19
C GLU A 227 -5.99 -2.76 -35.15
N ARG A 228 -6.53 -1.61 -34.69
CA ARG A 228 -5.85 -0.32 -34.65
C ARG A 228 -5.47 0.13 -33.24
N ASP A 229 -5.71 -0.69 -32.24
CA ASP A 229 -5.39 -0.47 -30.81
C ASP A 229 -5.86 0.89 -30.27
N TYR A 230 -7.18 1.20 -30.40
CA TYR A 230 -7.79 2.39 -29.83
C TYR A 230 -9.15 2.10 -29.20
N TYR A 231 -9.53 2.91 -28.23
CA TYR A 231 -10.88 2.95 -27.68
C TYR A 231 -11.68 4.09 -28.30
N VAL A 232 -13.01 3.99 -28.26
CA VAL A 232 -13.92 5.06 -28.69
C VAL A 232 -14.63 5.62 -27.46
N CYS A 233 -14.54 6.95 -27.25
CA CYS A 233 -15.24 7.61 -26.16
C CYS A 233 -16.75 7.74 -26.47
N PRO A 234 -17.62 8.05 -25.48
CA PRO A 234 -19.06 8.19 -25.70
C PRO A 234 -19.47 9.28 -26.73
N MET A 235 -18.54 10.20 -27.03
CA MET A 235 -18.73 11.22 -28.09
C MET A 235 -18.17 10.79 -29.46
N GLY A 236 -17.78 9.53 -29.64
CA GLY A 236 -17.26 9.02 -30.90
C GLY A 236 -15.79 9.34 -31.20
N GLN A 237 -15.07 10.02 -30.29
CA GLN A 237 -13.65 10.31 -30.51
C GLN A 237 -12.79 9.08 -30.23
N HIS A 238 -11.71 8.91 -30.98
CA HIS A 238 -10.72 7.91 -30.73
C HIS A 238 -9.88 8.27 -29.50
N MET A 239 -9.67 7.30 -28.66
CA MET A 239 -8.73 7.35 -27.55
C MET A 239 -7.52 6.51 -27.95
N GLU A 240 -6.46 7.20 -28.35
CA GLU A 240 -5.27 6.59 -28.94
C GLU A 240 -4.33 6.05 -27.85
N TYR A 241 -3.60 5.01 -28.18
CA TYR A 241 -2.54 4.47 -27.35
C TYR A 241 -1.43 5.50 -27.12
N LYS A 242 -1.06 5.73 -25.86
CA LYS A 242 -0.02 6.69 -25.42
C LYS A 242 1.12 6.05 -24.65
N GLY A 243 1.23 4.72 -24.70
CA GLY A 243 2.30 3.99 -24.05
C GLY A 243 1.84 3.17 -22.84
N GLN A 244 2.80 2.62 -22.13
CA GLN A 244 2.59 1.78 -20.97
C GLN A 244 3.10 2.46 -19.70
N ARG A 245 2.45 2.16 -18.58
CA ARG A 245 2.87 2.55 -17.25
C ARG A 245 3.03 1.31 -16.37
N LYS A 246 4.15 1.20 -15.67
CA LYS A 246 4.31 0.23 -14.59
C LYS A 246 3.65 0.78 -13.33
N SER A 247 2.79 -0.01 -12.72
CA SER A 247 2.16 0.30 -11.42
C SER A 247 2.65 -0.73 -10.42
N LYS A 248 3.32 -0.28 -9.36
CA LYS A 248 3.83 -1.14 -8.29
C LYS A 248 2.83 -1.11 -7.14
N SER A 249 2.39 -2.28 -6.69
CA SER A 249 1.55 -2.41 -5.48
C SER A 249 2.39 -2.22 -4.22
N ASP A 250 1.73 -2.02 -3.07
CA ASP A 250 2.40 -1.96 -1.75
C ASP A 250 3.13 -3.27 -1.40
N LEU A 251 2.81 -4.36 -2.08
CA LEU A 251 3.45 -5.67 -1.96
C LEU A 251 4.65 -5.85 -2.90
N GLY A 252 4.99 -4.84 -3.68
CA GLY A 252 6.07 -4.89 -4.66
C GLY A 252 5.70 -5.52 -6.01
N TYR A 253 4.48 -6.03 -6.19
CA TYR A 253 4.02 -6.58 -7.46
C TYR A 253 3.87 -5.49 -8.51
N VAL A 254 4.37 -5.75 -9.73
CA VAL A 254 4.39 -4.78 -10.83
C VAL A 254 3.37 -5.17 -11.88
N SER A 255 2.32 -4.37 -12.02
CA SER A 255 1.32 -4.46 -13.10
C SER A 255 1.69 -3.54 -14.26
N ILE A 256 1.37 -3.98 -15.48
CA ILE A 256 1.54 -3.17 -16.69
C ILE A 256 0.18 -2.64 -17.12
N LEU A 257 0.07 -1.31 -17.19
CA LEU A 257 -1.14 -0.61 -17.60
C LEU A 257 -0.91 0.04 -18.97
N LYS A 258 -1.74 -0.30 -19.97
CA LYS A 258 -1.77 0.45 -21.22
C LYS A 258 -2.62 1.71 -21.06
N ARG A 259 -2.12 2.83 -21.56
CA ARG A 259 -2.76 4.15 -21.47
C ARG A 259 -3.31 4.57 -22.83
N TYR A 260 -4.56 4.99 -22.81
CA TYR A 260 -5.22 5.54 -24.00
C TYR A 260 -5.79 6.91 -23.67
N GLN A 261 -5.63 7.87 -24.57
CA GLN A 261 -6.03 9.25 -24.34
C GLN A 261 -6.96 9.75 -25.45
N ALA A 262 -8.06 10.37 -25.06
CA ALA A 262 -8.96 11.07 -25.99
C ALA A 262 -8.24 12.25 -26.65
N GLN A 263 -8.60 12.53 -27.91
CA GLN A 263 -7.96 13.57 -28.72
C GLN A 263 -8.25 14.97 -28.18
N ASN A 264 -9.52 15.29 -27.93
CA ASN A 264 -9.93 16.60 -27.42
C ASN A 264 -11.17 16.49 -26.53
N CYS A 265 -11.08 16.94 -25.27
CA CYS A 265 -12.18 17.04 -24.32
C CYS A 265 -12.58 18.50 -24.01
N GLU A 266 -11.99 19.48 -24.68
CA GLU A 266 -12.36 20.88 -24.55
C GLU A 266 -13.73 21.13 -25.22
N GLY A 267 -14.63 21.84 -24.51
CA GLY A 267 -15.99 22.08 -25.03
C GLY A 267 -16.90 20.84 -25.10
N CYS A 268 -16.45 19.67 -24.64
CA CYS A 268 -17.26 18.45 -24.68
C CYS A 268 -18.46 18.55 -23.71
N PRO A 269 -19.71 18.37 -24.17
CA PRO A 269 -20.91 18.49 -23.34
C PRO A 269 -21.00 17.39 -22.28
N LEU A 270 -20.37 16.24 -22.50
CA LEU A 270 -20.37 15.12 -21.57
C LEU A 270 -19.16 15.13 -20.60
N LYS A 271 -18.30 16.14 -20.66
CA LYS A 271 -17.06 16.18 -19.88
C LYS A 271 -17.30 16.02 -18.37
N SER A 272 -18.27 16.75 -17.82
CA SER A 272 -18.60 16.74 -16.39
C SER A 272 -19.07 15.38 -15.86
N GLN A 273 -19.76 14.60 -16.74
CA GLN A 273 -20.22 13.24 -16.43
C GLN A 273 -19.12 12.20 -16.67
N CYS A 274 -18.24 12.48 -17.63
CA CYS A 274 -17.23 11.52 -18.10
C CYS A 274 -15.99 11.46 -17.20
N HIS A 275 -15.42 12.62 -16.84
CA HIS A 275 -14.23 12.71 -15.97
C HIS A 275 -14.07 14.10 -15.36
N LYS A 276 -13.31 14.16 -14.25
CA LYS A 276 -13.05 15.40 -13.48
C LYS A 276 -11.74 16.09 -13.84
N SER A 277 -10.93 15.52 -14.75
CA SER A 277 -9.64 16.08 -15.14
C SER A 277 -9.80 17.37 -15.95
N LYS A 278 -8.92 18.34 -15.75
CA LYS A 278 -8.82 19.53 -16.61
C LYS A 278 -8.33 19.19 -18.01
N ALA A 279 -7.45 18.20 -18.13
CA ALA A 279 -6.91 17.72 -19.40
C ALA A 279 -7.85 16.72 -20.11
N ASN A 280 -7.42 16.17 -21.24
CA ASN A 280 -8.13 15.13 -21.97
C ASN A 280 -8.24 13.85 -21.15
N ARG A 281 -9.33 13.10 -21.33
CA ARG A 281 -9.56 11.85 -20.63
C ARG A 281 -8.47 10.83 -20.98
N ILE A 282 -7.87 10.24 -19.95
CA ILE A 282 -6.97 9.11 -20.06
C ILE A 282 -7.64 7.91 -19.37
N ILE A 283 -7.61 6.76 -20.02
CA ILE A 283 -7.97 5.47 -19.43
C ILE A 283 -6.73 4.61 -19.30
N GLU A 284 -6.64 3.85 -18.24
CA GLU A 284 -5.58 2.87 -18.00
C GLU A 284 -6.21 1.47 -17.98
N VAL A 285 -5.70 0.59 -18.80
CA VAL A 285 -6.25 -0.76 -18.99
C VAL A 285 -5.20 -1.79 -18.63
N ASN A 286 -5.52 -2.64 -17.66
CA ASN A 286 -4.73 -3.80 -17.30
C ASN A 286 -5.29 -5.04 -18.00
N TYR A 287 -4.69 -5.40 -19.12
CA TYR A 287 -5.15 -6.55 -19.91
C TYR A 287 -4.97 -7.88 -19.20
N ASN A 288 -3.88 -8.02 -18.43
CA ASN A 288 -3.61 -9.26 -17.71
C ASN A 288 -4.67 -9.46 -16.59
N LEU A 289 -4.94 -8.42 -15.81
CA LEU A 289 -6.02 -8.48 -14.81
C LEU A 289 -7.39 -8.73 -15.47
N ASN A 290 -7.66 -8.13 -16.64
CA ASN A 290 -8.92 -8.35 -17.35
C ASN A 290 -9.05 -9.81 -17.81
N ARG A 291 -7.97 -10.44 -18.29
CA ARG A 291 -7.91 -11.88 -18.61
C ARG A 291 -8.27 -12.72 -17.38
N TYR A 292 -7.69 -12.43 -16.22
CA TYR A 292 -8.01 -13.13 -14.98
C TYR A 292 -9.45 -12.90 -14.55
N LYS A 293 -9.97 -11.69 -14.64
CA LYS A 293 -11.37 -11.37 -14.34
C LYS A 293 -12.34 -12.13 -15.25
N GLN A 294 -12.01 -12.27 -16.53
CA GLN A 294 -12.82 -13.05 -17.46
C GLN A 294 -12.85 -14.54 -17.05
N LYS A 295 -11.69 -15.16 -16.81
CA LYS A 295 -11.60 -16.53 -16.32
C LYS A 295 -12.37 -16.73 -15.00
N ALA A 296 -12.20 -15.80 -14.05
CA ALA A 296 -12.91 -15.84 -12.77
C ALA A 296 -14.43 -15.70 -12.98
N ARG A 297 -14.89 -14.84 -13.90
CA ARG A 297 -16.32 -14.70 -14.22
C ARG A 297 -16.89 -15.99 -14.79
N GLU A 298 -16.22 -16.61 -15.76
CA GLU A 298 -16.64 -17.87 -16.38
C GLU A 298 -16.79 -18.95 -15.31
N ARG A 299 -15.79 -19.14 -14.46
CA ARG A 299 -15.84 -20.08 -13.34
C ARG A 299 -16.96 -19.74 -12.34
N LEU A 300 -17.05 -18.52 -11.88
CA LEU A 300 -18.04 -18.09 -10.89
C LEU A 300 -19.49 -18.17 -11.40
N MET A 301 -19.71 -18.13 -12.70
CA MET A 301 -21.03 -18.22 -13.33
C MET A 301 -21.38 -19.65 -13.78
N SER A 302 -20.45 -20.60 -13.72
CA SER A 302 -20.73 -22.03 -13.96
C SER A 302 -21.60 -22.62 -12.85
N GLU A 303 -22.17 -23.77 -13.08
CA GLU A 303 -22.95 -24.53 -12.07
C GLU A 303 -22.13 -24.79 -10.81
N GLU A 304 -20.87 -25.19 -10.99
CA GLU A 304 -19.93 -25.42 -9.91
C GLU A 304 -19.63 -24.13 -9.15
N GLY A 305 -19.42 -23.02 -9.86
CA GLY A 305 -19.20 -21.70 -9.26
C GLY A 305 -20.40 -21.19 -8.48
N ILE A 306 -21.62 -21.48 -8.93
CA ILE A 306 -22.86 -21.15 -8.20
C ILE A 306 -22.93 -21.98 -6.92
N TYR A 307 -22.62 -23.28 -7.00
CA TYR A 307 -22.55 -24.17 -5.84
C TYR A 307 -21.52 -23.65 -4.80
N HIS A 308 -20.29 -23.41 -5.20
CA HIS A 308 -19.25 -22.92 -4.29
C HIS A 308 -19.59 -21.57 -3.66
N ARG A 309 -20.18 -20.65 -4.42
CA ARG A 309 -20.63 -19.34 -3.88
C ARG A 309 -21.76 -19.49 -2.86
N GLY A 310 -22.65 -20.44 -3.06
CA GLY A 310 -23.73 -20.78 -2.11
C GLY A 310 -23.16 -21.40 -0.83
N ARG A 311 -22.29 -22.39 -0.97
CA ARG A 311 -21.63 -23.06 0.17
C ARG A 311 -20.83 -22.09 1.02
N ARG A 312 -20.14 -21.12 0.42
CA ARG A 312 -19.36 -20.14 1.14
C ARG A 312 -20.16 -19.30 2.14
N CYS A 313 -21.45 -19.11 1.94
CA CYS A 313 -22.30 -18.40 2.91
C CYS A 313 -22.62 -19.27 4.13
N ILE A 314 -22.46 -20.58 4.04
CA ILE A 314 -22.84 -21.55 5.06
C ILE A 314 -21.61 -22.08 5.81
N GLU A 315 -20.55 -22.41 5.07
CA GLU A 315 -19.34 -23.03 5.59
C GLU A 315 -18.64 -22.25 6.73
N PRO A 316 -18.39 -20.94 6.60
CA PRO A 316 -17.76 -20.17 7.67
C PRO A 316 -18.70 -19.89 8.84
N GLU A 317 -20.01 -19.73 8.60
CA GLU A 317 -20.95 -19.36 9.66
C GLU A 317 -21.03 -20.42 10.76
N ALA A 318 -21.01 -21.68 10.40
CA ALA A 318 -21.02 -22.79 11.36
C ALA A 318 -19.75 -22.84 12.24
N VAL A 319 -18.65 -22.22 11.79
CA VAL A 319 -17.39 -22.14 12.53
C VAL A 319 -17.38 -20.95 13.49
N PHE A 320 -18.16 -19.91 13.21
CA PHE A 320 -18.23 -18.69 14.01
C PHE A 320 -19.50 -18.56 14.86
N ALA A 321 -20.43 -19.50 14.73
CA ALA A 321 -21.64 -19.57 15.55
C ALA A 321 -21.37 -20.22 16.91
#